data_1f36652e65b8c39a915361a46d595d33
#
_entry.id   1f36652e65b8c39a915361a46d595d33
#
_cell.length_a   1.000
_cell.length_b   1.000
_cell.length_c   1.000
_cell.angle_alpha   90.00
_cell.angle_beta   90.00
_cell.angle_gamma   90.00
#
_symmetry.space_group_name_H-M   'P 1'
#
loop_
_entity.id
_entity.type
_entity.pdbx_description
1 polymer ?
#
loop_
_entity_poly.entity_id
_entity_poly.type
_entity_poly.pdbx_seq_one_letter_code
_entity_poly.pdbx_strand_id
1 'polypeptide(L)'
;MGIAKDDISDLRYAKTLLENPSLAARISNLLGTPIEKGFEHLPATWKDAVQRATEKSLEKALNFAIRTMNDKTKPDSSDKTHKILAIATGAGGGTFGLPALTIELPVTTTIMLRSIADIARSEGEQISLLEPKIACLEVFALGGRSKSDDGTETGYFVVRAALARTISEAANYIAELGLAREGAPALVKLIAALTSRFGIMVSEKAAAQAIPLIGAAGGALINKIFIDHFQNMARGHFIIRRLERCYDKDLIRQEYEKLDI
;
A
#
# COMPACT_ATOMS: atom_id res chain seq x y z
N MET A 1 -1.18 -31.47 -10.61
CA MET A 1 -1.15 -30.73 -11.87
C MET A 1 -0.13 -29.61 -11.69
N GLY A 2 0.90 -29.48 -12.55
CA GLY A 2 1.92 -28.43 -12.37
C GLY A 2 1.39 -27.06 -12.83
N ILE A 3 2.02 -25.99 -12.35
CA ILE A 3 1.70 -24.62 -12.78
C ILE A 3 2.16 -24.42 -14.24
N ALA A 4 1.37 -23.71 -15.04
CA ALA A 4 1.72 -23.40 -16.43
C ALA A 4 2.99 -22.52 -16.50
N LYS A 5 3.76 -22.59 -17.59
CA LYS A 5 5.02 -21.84 -17.73
C LYS A 5 4.81 -20.32 -17.68
N ASP A 6 3.73 -19.82 -18.28
CA ASP A 6 3.40 -18.40 -18.27
C ASP A 6 3.04 -17.93 -16.85
N ASP A 7 2.30 -18.76 -16.10
CA ASP A 7 1.95 -18.46 -14.70
C ASP A 7 3.17 -18.52 -13.76
N ILE A 8 4.17 -19.35 -14.03
CA ILE A 8 5.47 -19.30 -13.33
C ILE A 8 6.22 -17.99 -13.63
N SER A 9 6.15 -17.51 -14.89
CA SER A 9 6.74 -16.23 -15.27
C SER A 9 6.06 -15.07 -14.54
N ASP A 10 4.72 -15.10 -14.47
CA ASP A 10 3.93 -14.11 -13.72
C ASP A 10 4.23 -14.17 -12.20
N LEU A 11 4.38 -15.38 -11.65
CA LEU A 11 4.76 -15.55 -10.24
C LEU A 11 6.14 -14.97 -9.95
N ARG A 12 7.12 -15.18 -10.85
CA ARG A 12 8.46 -14.58 -10.75
C ARG A 12 8.41 -13.05 -10.83
N TYR A 13 7.62 -12.52 -11.76
CA TYR A 13 7.41 -11.08 -11.88
C TYR A 13 6.77 -10.51 -10.62
N ALA A 14 5.74 -11.17 -10.08
CA ALA A 14 5.11 -10.76 -8.82
C ALA A 14 6.12 -10.74 -7.68
N LYS A 15 6.97 -11.78 -7.55
CA LYS A 15 8.03 -11.84 -6.55
C LYS A 15 8.99 -10.67 -6.67
N THR A 16 9.47 -10.37 -7.89
CA THR A 16 10.34 -9.23 -8.16
C THR A 16 9.72 -7.90 -7.69
N LEU A 17 8.41 -7.72 -7.88
CA LEU A 17 7.72 -6.50 -7.46
C LEU A 17 7.58 -6.40 -5.94
N LEU A 18 7.31 -7.51 -5.26
CA LEU A 18 7.05 -7.57 -3.82
C LEU A 18 8.32 -7.51 -2.96
N GLU A 19 9.44 -8.04 -3.49
CA GLU A 19 10.73 -8.07 -2.80
C GLU A 19 11.70 -6.97 -3.28
N ASN A 20 11.24 -6.03 -4.11
CA ASN A 20 12.01 -4.90 -4.63
C ASN A 20 12.53 -4.00 -3.48
N PRO A 21 13.60 -3.19 -3.72
CA PRO A 21 14.15 -2.32 -2.69
C PRO A 21 13.08 -1.54 -1.94
N SER A 22 13.23 -1.45 -0.62
CA SER A 22 12.32 -0.71 0.25
C SER A 22 12.11 0.72 -0.24
N LEU A 23 10.99 1.31 0.12
CA LEU A 23 10.67 2.71 -0.18
C LEU A 23 11.81 3.65 0.27
N ALA A 24 12.33 3.43 1.49
CA ALA A 24 13.46 4.18 2.02
C ALA A 24 14.70 4.12 1.13
N ALA A 25 15.08 2.94 0.64
CA ALA A 25 16.23 2.79 -0.25
C ALA A 25 16.03 3.53 -1.59
N ARG A 26 14.82 3.43 -2.17
CA ARG A 26 14.49 4.14 -3.43
C ARG A 26 14.54 5.66 -3.26
N ILE A 27 14.02 6.16 -2.15
CA ILE A 27 14.06 7.60 -1.83
C ILE A 27 15.50 8.05 -1.57
N SER A 28 16.28 7.31 -0.76
CA SER A 28 17.68 7.64 -0.46
C SER A 28 18.54 7.69 -1.72
N ASN A 29 18.36 6.71 -2.62
CA ASN A 29 19.07 6.70 -3.91
C ASN A 29 18.71 7.91 -4.78
N LEU A 30 17.44 8.33 -4.78
CA LEU A 30 17.04 9.51 -5.51
C LEU A 30 17.64 10.80 -4.96
N LEU A 31 17.64 10.92 -3.63
CA LEU A 31 18.10 12.13 -2.93
C LEU A 31 19.64 12.21 -2.83
N GLY A 32 20.35 11.10 -3.09
CA GLY A 32 21.79 10.99 -2.86
C GLY A 32 22.17 11.14 -1.37
N THR A 33 21.18 10.98 -0.47
CA THR A 33 21.35 11.18 0.98
C THR A 33 20.50 10.14 1.71
N PRO A 34 21.06 9.50 2.76
CA PRO A 34 20.30 8.58 3.59
C PRO A 34 19.07 9.25 4.20
N ILE A 35 17.92 8.55 4.15
CA ILE A 35 16.63 9.06 4.64
C ILE A 35 16.68 9.34 6.16
N GLU A 36 17.55 8.65 6.87
CA GLU A 36 17.77 8.81 8.31
C GLU A 36 18.09 10.25 8.69
N LYS A 37 18.84 10.98 7.85
CA LYS A 37 19.10 12.41 8.04
C LYS A 37 17.82 13.26 8.01
N GLY A 38 16.80 12.83 7.27
CA GLY A 38 15.52 13.52 7.24
C GLY A 38 14.79 13.48 8.58
N PHE A 39 14.95 12.41 9.35
CA PHE A 39 14.33 12.32 10.67
C PHE A 39 14.90 13.33 11.67
N GLU A 40 16.14 13.76 11.51
CA GLU A 40 16.77 14.78 12.36
C GLU A 40 16.14 16.16 12.20
N HIS A 41 15.53 16.43 11.04
CA HIS A 41 14.85 17.70 10.74
C HIS A 41 13.37 17.73 11.14
N LEU A 42 12.82 16.60 11.61
CA LEU A 42 11.44 16.54 12.05
C LEU A 42 11.26 17.09 13.47
N PRO A 43 10.20 17.87 13.76
CA PRO A 43 9.90 18.35 15.11
C PRO A 43 9.57 17.18 16.05
N ALA A 44 9.78 17.34 17.36
CA ALA A 44 9.58 16.27 18.34
C ALA A 44 8.18 15.60 18.29
N THR A 45 7.16 16.31 17.85
CA THR A 45 5.77 15.85 17.74
C THR A 45 5.45 15.12 16.43
N TRP A 46 6.46 14.88 15.56
CA TRP A 46 6.23 14.33 14.23
C TRP A 46 5.59 12.93 14.25
N LYS A 47 5.94 12.09 15.21
CA LYS A 47 5.40 10.73 15.31
C LYS A 47 3.89 10.72 15.46
N ASP A 48 3.38 11.54 16.39
CA ASP A 48 1.93 11.66 16.62
C ASP A 48 1.20 12.27 15.42
N ALA A 49 1.83 13.22 14.74
CA ALA A 49 1.27 13.84 13.53
C ALA A 49 1.16 12.81 12.40
N VAL A 50 2.21 12.02 12.15
CA VAL A 50 2.22 10.95 11.15
C VAL A 50 1.21 9.87 11.49
N GLN A 51 1.15 9.42 12.75
CA GLN A 51 0.19 8.40 13.16
C GLN A 51 -1.25 8.86 12.91
N ARG A 52 -1.65 10.03 13.41
CA ARG A 52 -3.00 10.58 13.19
C ARG A 52 -3.32 10.78 11.71
N ALA A 53 -2.37 11.28 10.92
CA ALA A 53 -2.56 11.46 9.48
C ALA A 53 -2.77 10.12 8.78
N THR A 54 -2.02 9.08 9.17
CA THR A 54 -2.11 7.73 8.60
C THR A 54 -3.45 7.08 8.94
N GLU A 55 -3.85 7.08 10.21
CA GLU A 55 -5.16 6.56 10.65
C GLU A 55 -6.31 7.22 9.89
N LYS A 56 -6.36 8.55 9.89
CA LYS A 56 -7.40 9.31 9.17
C LYS A 56 -7.41 9.04 7.66
N SER A 57 -6.25 8.79 7.07
CA SER A 57 -6.13 8.46 5.65
C SER A 57 -6.70 7.09 5.35
N LEU A 58 -6.41 6.08 6.18
CA LEU A 58 -6.92 4.73 6.03
C LEU A 58 -8.42 4.64 6.33
N GLU A 59 -8.94 5.38 7.31
CA GLU A 59 -10.38 5.49 7.56
C GLU A 59 -11.12 6.06 6.35
N LYS A 60 -10.60 7.15 5.76
CA LYS A 60 -11.16 7.72 4.53
C LYS A 60 -11.07 6.75 3.37
N ALA A 61 -9.95 6.04 3.22
CA ALA A 61 -9.77 5.03 2.19
C ALA A 61 -10.76 3.87 2.35
N LEU A 62 -10.96 3.35 3.57
CA LEU A 62 -11.95 2.32 3.86
C LEU A 62 -13.38 2.79 3.49
N ASN A 63 -13.77 3.97 3.97
CA ASN A 63 -15.07 4.55 3.64
C ASN A 63 -15.26 4.73 2.13
N PHE A 64 -14.22 5.21 1.43
CA PHE A 64 -14.22 5.34 -0.02
C PHE A 64 -14.37 3.99 -0.71
N ALA A 65 -13.57 2.98 -0.30
CA ALA A 65 -13.62 1.64 -0.88
C ALA A 65 -15.03 1.03 -0.79
N ILE A 66 -15.62 1.06 0.40
CA ILE A 66 -16.93 0.44 0.63
C ILE A 66 -18.04 1.15 -0.13
N ARG A 67 -18.04 2.49 -0.17
CA ARG A 67 -19.14 3.29 -0.72
C ARG A 67 -19.08 3.47 -2.23
N THR A 68 -17.89 3.50 -2.84
CA THR A 68 -17.72 3.99 -4.22
C THR A 68 -17.10 2.99 -5.19
N MET A 69 -16.37 1.98 -4.71
CA MET A 69 -15.75 1.02 -5.61
C MET A 69 -16.78 0.03 -6.16
N ASN A 70 -16.86 -0.07 -7.49
CA ASN A 70 -17.74 -1.01 -8.20
C ASN A 70 -17.09 -1.46 -9.52
N ASP A 71 -17.68 -2.46 -10.18
CA ASP A 71 -17.13 -3.08 -11.40
C ASP A 71 -17.43 -2.32 -12.70
N LYS A 72 -18.09 -1.15 -12.65
CA LYS A 72 -18.53 -0.39 -13.84
C LYS A 72 -17.42 0.33 -14.59
N THR A 73 -16.18 0.28 -14.12
CA THR A 73 -15.01 0.90 -14.73
C THR A 73 -14.27 -0.07 -15.65
N LYS A 74 -13.56 0.46 -16.68
CA LYS A 74 -12.83 -0.31 -17.69
C LYS A 74 -11.81 -1.28 -17.08
N PRO A 75 -11.56 -2.46 -17.72
CA PRO A 75 -10.62 -3.46 -17.24
C PRO A 75 -9.14 -3.03 -17.26
N ASP A 76 -8.80 -2.00 -18.03
CA ASP A 76 -7.41 -1.53 -18.11
C ASP A 76 -7.06 -0.58 -16.98
N SER A 77 -5.92 -0.83 -16.33
CA SER A 77 -5.40 0.02 -15.24
C SER A 77 -5.04 1.42 -15.76
N SER A 78 -5.58 2.46 -15.12
CA SER A 78 -5.30 3.87 -15.43
C SER A 78 -4.10 4.44 -14.65
N ASP A 79 -3.05 3.65 -14.45
CA ASP A 79 -1.87 3.96 -13.66
C ASP A 79 -1.27 5.34 -13.96
N LYS A 80 -1.20 5.72 -15.26
CA LYS A 80 -0.63 7.02 -15.67
C LYS A 80 -1.44 8.20 -15.14
N THR A 81 -2.78 8.10 -15.18
CA THR A 81 -3.67 9.16 -14.69
C THR A 81 -3.54 9.31 -13.17
N HIS A 82 -3.53 8.20 -12.43
CA HIS A 82 -3.36 8.23 -10.98
C HIS A 82 -1.98 8.74 -10.57
N LYS A 83 -0.92 8.42 -11.33
CA LYS A 83 0.42 8.98 -11.12
C LYS A 83 0.46 10.49 -11.29
N ILE A 84 -0.15 11.02 -12.34
CA ILE A 84 -0.20 12.48 -12.60
C ILE A 84 -0.90 13.19 -11.45
N LEU A 85 -2.05 12.68 -10.99
CA LEU A 85 -2.78 13.24 -9.86
C LEU A 85 -1.97 13.21 -8.55
N ALA A 86 -1.28 12.09 -8.25
CA ALA A 86 -0.45 11.96 -7.06
C ALA A 86 0.79 12.86 -7.11
N ILE A 87 1.39 13.07 -8.27
CA ILE A 87 2.51 14.01 -8.46
C ILE A 87 2.06 15.44 -8.20
N ALA A 88 0.89 15.83 -8.74
CA ALA A 88 0.35 17.17 -8.56
C ALA A 88 0.05 17.48 -7.08
N THR A 89 -0.47 16.52 -6.30
CA THR A 89 -0.70 16.72 -4.86
C THR A 89 0.61 16.87 -4.08
N GLY A 90 1.67 16.12 -4.47
CA GLY A 90 2.99 16.21 -3.83
C GLY A 90 3.74 17.51 -4.08
N ALA A 91 3.52 18.14 -5.24
CA ALA A 91 4.11 19.46 -5.54
C ALA A 91 3.60 20.56 -4.58
N GLY A 92 2.35 20.47 -4.14
CA GLY A 92 1.79 21.37 -3.11
C GLY A 92 2.30 21.05 -1.70
N GLY A 93 2.45 19.75 -1.36
CA GLY A 93 2.86 19.32 -0.02
C GLY A 93 4.33 19.58 0.32
N GLY A 94 5.23 19.48 -0.67
CA GLY A 94 6.68 19.62 -0.46
C GLY A 94 7.15 21.02 -0.01
N THR A 95 6.30 22.03 -0.09
CA THR A 95 6.62 23.41 0.35
C THR A 95 6.20 23.71 1.79
N PHE A 96 5.28 22.94 2.39
CA PHE A 96 4.67 23.25 3.68
C PHE A 96 5.02 22.28 4.83
N GLY A 97 5.88 21.26 4.58
CA GLY A 97 6.35 20.34 5.62
C GLY A 97 5.25 19.46 6.26
N LEU A 98 5.44 19.08 7.53
CA LEU A 98 4.51 18.21 8.28
C LEU A 98 3.04 18.67 8.34
N PRO A 99 2.70 19.94 8.48
CA PRO A 99 1.30 20.37 8.45
C PRO A 99 0.59 20.01 7.14
N ALA A 100 1.29 20.07 6.01
CA ALA A 100 0.73 19.68 4.72
C ALA A 100 0.43 18.18 4.62
N LEU A 101 1.19 17.34 5.30
CA LEU A 101 1.01 15.89 5.32
C LEU A 101 -0.41 15.50 5.79
N THR A 102 -0.96 16.19 6.77
CA THR A 102 -2.29 15.91 7.32
C THR A 102 -3.43 16.15 6.31
N ILE A 103 -3.20 16.99 5.32
CA ILE A 103 -4.15 17.30 4.25
C ILE A 103 -3.84 16.46 3.01
N GLU A 104 -2.57 16.36 2.65
CA GLU A 104 -2.10 15.67 1.45
C GLU A 104 -2.29 14.16 1.54
N LEU A 105 -1.95 13.55 2.68
CA LEU A 105 -1.94 12.10 2.82
C LEU A 105 -3.33 11.46 2.58
N PRO A 106 -4.44 11.96 3.14
CA PRO A 106 -5.76 11.41 2.85
C PRO A 106 -6.15 11.48 1.36
N VAL A 107 -5.74 12.53 0.66
CA VAL A 107 -5.99 12.68 -0.78
C VAL A 107 -5.15 11.70 -1.58
N THR A 108 -3.85 11.67 -1.32
CA THR A 108 -2.90 10.78 -1.99
C THR A 108 -3.27 9.30 -1.75
N THR A 109 -3.63 8.93 -0.51
CA THR A 109 -4.05 7.56 -0.17
C THR A 109 -5.32 7.16 -0.94
N THR A 110 -6.29 8.07 -1.11
CA THR A 110 -7.49 7.80 -1.91
C THR A 110 -7.16 7.61 -3.39
N ILE A 111 -6.26 8.43 -3.95
CA ILE A 111 -5.78 8.28 -5.34
C ILE A 111 -5.06 6.94 -5.52
N MET A 112 -4.17 6.58 -4.59
CA MET A 112 -3.48 5.30 -4.61
C MET A 112 -4.45 4.13 -4.53
N LEU A 113 -5.47 4.20 -3.65
CA LEU A 113 -6.48 3.16 -3.54
C LEU A 113 -7.26 2.96 -4.85
N ARG A 114 -7.58 4.03 -5.58
CA ARG A 114 -8.18 3.93 -6.92
C ARG A 114 -7.27 3.19 -7.89
N SER A 115 -6.00 3.57 -7.93
CA SER A 115 -5.01 2.88 -8.77
C SER A 115 -4.86 1.40 -8.39
N ILE A 116 -4.83 1.09 -7.11
CA ILE A 116 -4.80 -0.30 -6.58
C ILE A 116 -6.04 -1.07 -7.05
N ALA A 117 -7.23 -0.45 -6.97
CA ALA A 117 -8.48 -1.07 -7.42
C ALA A 117 -8.52 -1.31 -8.93
N ASP A 118 -7.94 -0.41 -9.74
CA ASP A 118 -7.83 -0.59 -11.19
C ASP A 118 -6.88 -1.77 -11.52
N ILE A 119 -5.76 -1.88 -10.80
CA ILE A 119 -4.86 -3.03 -10.91
C ILE A 119 -5.57 -4.32 -10.50
N ALA A 120 -6.31 -4.32 -9.39
CA ALA A 120 -7.07 -5.47 -8.93
C ALA A 120 -8.07 -5.95 -10.00
N ARG A 121 -8.80 -5.01 -10.65
CA ARG A 121 -9.71 -5.35 -11.76
C ARG A 121 -8.98 -5.95 -12.95
N SER A 122 -7.82 -5.40 -13.32
CA SER A 122 -7.03 -5.94 -14.44
C SER A 122 -6.54 -7.37 -14.18
N GLU A 123 -6.37 -7.75 -12.90
CA GLU A 123 -6.05 -9.10 -12.46
C GLU A 123 -7.30 -9.96 -12.15
N GLY A 124 -8.50 -9.51 -12.56
CA GLY A 124 -9.74 -10.27 -12.50
C GLY A 124 -10.44 -10.25 -11.14
N GLU A 125 -10.15 -9.30 -10.26
CA GLU A 125 -10.89 -9.12 -9.01
C GLU A 125 -12.26 -8.46 -9.24
N GLN A 126 -13.29 -8.96 -8.57
CA GLN A 126 -14.64 -8.38 -8.59
C GLN A 126 -14.75 -7.29 -7.51
N ILE A 127 -14.38 -6.07 -7.86
CA ILE A 127 -14.27 -4.94 -6.91
C ILE A 127 -15.63 -4.52 -6.30
N SER A 128 -16.75 -4.98 -6.82
CA SER A 128 -18.07 -4.82 -6.19
C SER A 128 -18.19 -5.61 -4.88
N LEU A 129 -17.47 -6.73 -4.76
CA LEU A 129 -17.48 -7.56 -3.57
C LEU A 129 -16.62 -6.96 -2.45
N LEU A 130 -17.01 -7.27 -1.21
CA LEU A 130 -16.36 -6.70 -0.02
C LEU A 130 -14.91 -7.18 0.16
N GLU A 131 -14.67 -8.46 -0.05
CA GLU A 131 -13.36 -9.07 0.16
C GLU A 131 -12.28 -8.45 -0.76
N PRO A 132 -12.47 -8.30 -2.10
CA PRO A 132 -11.52 -7.56 -2.93
C PRO A 132 -11.32 -6.09 -2.54
N LYS A 133 -12.36 -5.41 -2.02
CA LYS A 133 -12.21 -4.04 -1.50
C LYS A 133 -11.25 -3.99 -0.32
N ILE A 134 -11.35 -4.94 0.61
CA ILE A 134 -10.47 -5.04 1.76
C ILE A 134 -9.06 -5.46 1.32
N ALA A 135 -8.93 -6.36 0.33
CA ALA A 135 -7.65 -6.71 -0.26
C ALA A 135 -6.92 -5.51 -0.89
N CYS A 136 -7.65 -4.55 -1.48
CA CYS A 136 -7.06 -3.29 -1.92
C CYS A 136 -6.48 -2.46 -0.77
N LEU A 137 -7.09 -2.49 0.41
CA LEU A 137 -6.57 -1.80 1.60
C LEU A 137 -5.37 -2.54 2.21
N GLU A 138 -5.34 -3.88 2.12
CA GLU A 138 -4.22 -4.70 2.58
C GLU A 138 -2.91 -4.30 1.89
N VAL A 139 -2.95 -3.86 0.63
CA VAL A 139 -1.78 -3.39 -0.12
C VAL A 139 -1.01 -2.30 0.62
N PHE A 140 -1.68 -1.43 1.39
CA PHE A 140 -1.01 -0.40 2.19
C PHE A 140 -0.13 -0.96 3.32
N ALA A 141 -0.31 -2.22 3.69
CA ALA A 141 0.54 -2.88 4.68
C ALA A 141 1.71 -3.67 4.06
N LEU A 142 1.78 -3.75 2.72
CA LEU A 142 2.83 -4.48 2.00
C LEU A 142 4.05 -3.60 1.73
N GLY A 143 5.23 -4.22 1.62
CA GLY A 143 6.48 -3.56 1.19
C GLY A 143 7.17 -2.67 2.23
N GLY A 144 6.63 -2.58 3.46
CA GLY A 144 7.33 -1.96 4.59
C GLY A 144 8.21 -2.98 5.30
N ARG A 145 9.50 -2.70 5.50
CA ARG A 145 10.37 -3.54 6.33
C ARG A 145 9.99 -3.37 7.80
N SER A 146 9.59 -4.46 8.45
CA SER A 146 9.52 -4.55 9.91
C SER A 146 10.82 -5.15 10.45
N LYS A 147 11.21 -4.82 11.68
CA LYS A 147 12.33 -5.47 12.38
C LYS A 147 12.11 -6.97 12.59
N SER A 148 10.89 -7.45 12.43
CA SER A 148 10.53 -8.87 12.50
C SER A 148 10.68 -9.62 11.16
N ASP A 149 10.99 -8.92 10.06
CA ASP A 149 11.08 -9.50 8.72
C ASP A 149 12.50 -10.01 8.38
N ASP A 150 13.45 -10.00 9.35
CA ASP A 150 14.82 -10.50 9.20
C ASP A 150 14.93 -12.04 9.21
N GLY A 151 13.81 -12.76 9.20
CA GLY A 151 13.75 -14.22 9.13
C GLY A 151 13.66 -14.74 7.68
N THR A 152 14.02 -15.99 7.50
CA THR A 152 14.07 -16.74 6.22
C THR A 152 12.72 -16.92 5.49
N GLU A 153 11.60 -16.42 6.04
CA GLU A 153 10.30 -16.45 5.38
C GLU A 153 10.08 -15.12 4.61
N THR A 154 9.58 -15.24 3.39
CA THR A 154 9.27 -14.09 2.55
C THR A 154 8.27 -13.17 3.26
N GLY A 155 8.69 -11.94 3.52
CA GLY A 155 7.92 -10.95 4.31
C GLY A 155 6.49 -10.73 3.80
N TYR A 156 6.25 -10.97 2.50
CA TYR A 156 4.93 -10.85 1.88
C TYR A 156 3.89 -11.82 2.51
N PHE A 157 4.18 -13.12 2.57
CA PHE A 157 3.23 -14.11 3.13
C PHE A 157 3.08 -13.97 4.64
N VAL A 158 4.13 -13.58 5.35
CA VAL A 158 4.08 -13.28 6.80
C VAL A 158 3.13 -12.12 7.08
N VAL A 159 3.19 -11.04 6.30
CA VAL A 159 2.28 -9.89 6.44
C VAL A 159 0.84 -10.31 6.20
N ARG A 160 0.56 -11.05 5.12
CA ARG A 160 -0.79 -11.54 4.82
C ARG A 160 -1.34 -12.44 5.92
N ALA A 161 -0.53 -13.38 6.42
CA ALA A 161 -0.93 -14.27 7.52
C ALA A 161 -1.25 -13.48 8.79
N ALA A 162 -0.44 -12.48 9.14
CA ALA A 162 -0.65 -11.64 10.31
C ALA A 162 -1.95 -10.80 10.21
N LEU A 163 -2.35 -10.39 9.01
CA LEU A 163 -3.55 -9.58 8.78
C LEU A 163 -4.81 -10.40 8.55
N ALA A 164 -4.69 -11.68 8.15
CA ALA A 164 -5.81 -12.49 7.68
C ALA A 164 -7.00 -12.52 8.65
N ARG A 165 -6.74 -12.73 9.95
CA ARG A 165 -7.80 -12.74 10.98
C ARG A 165 -8.50 -11.39 11.10
N THR A 166 -7.75 -10.31 11.18
CA THR A 166 -8.28 -8.95 11.34
C THR A 166 -9.11 -8.52 10.13
N ILE A 167 -8.64 -8.89 8.92
CA ILE A 167 -9.36 -8.68 7.66
C ILE A 167 -10.68 -9.44 7.65
N SER A 168 -10.67 -10.72 8.07
CA SER A 168 -11.88 -11.55 8.12
C SER A 168 -12.90 -11.01 9.13
N GLU A 169 -12.46 -10.62 10.34
CA GLU A 169 -13.33 -10.01 11.37
C GLU A 169 -13.97 -8.70 10.85
N ALA A 170 -13.20 -7.85 10.18
CA ALA A 170 -13.71 -6.60 9.61
C ALA A 170 -14.68 -6.85 8.44
N ALA A 171 -14.38 -7.82 7.56
CA ALA A 171 -15.24 -8.19 6.45
C ALA A 171 -16.61 -8.69 6.95
N ASN A 172 -16.62 -9.60 7.91
CA ASN A 172 -17.85 -10.11 8.51
C ASN A 172 -18.67 -9.00 9.16
N TYR A 173 -18.02 -8.12 9.93
CA TYR A 173 -18.68 -6.96 10.53
C TYR A 173 -19.34 -6.07 9.48
N ILE A 174 -18.63 -5.72 8.40
CA ILE A 174 -19.15 -4.86 7.32
C ILE A 174 -20.31 -5.56 6.58
N ALA A 175 -20.19 -6.86 6.34
CA ALA A 175 -21.24 -7.64 5.66
C ALA A 175 -22.55 -7.67 6.46
N GLU A 176 -22.47 -7.77 7.78
CA GLU A 176 -23.64 -7.89 8.67
C GLU A 176 -24.26 -6.52 9.00
N LEU A 177 -23.44 -5.52 9.30
CA LEU A 177 -23.87 -4.25 9.90
C LEU A 177 -23.54 -3.00 9.05
N GLY A 178 -22.82 -3.17 7.95
CA GLY A 178 -22.33 -2.07 7.13
C GLY A 178 -21.31 -1.20 7.87
N LEU A 179 -21.08 0.01 7.35
CA LEU A 179 -20.20 1.02 7.99
C LEU A 179 -20.94 1.90 9.01
N ALA A 180 -22.13 1.49 9.45
CA ALA A 180 -23.07 2.38 10.15
C ALA A 180 -22.60 2.84 11.55
N ARG A 181 -21.56 2.22 12.13
CA ARG A 181 -21.02 2.61 13.42
C ARG A 181 -19.54 2.98 13.29
N GLU A 182 -19.25 4.28 13.33
CA GLU A 182 -17.90 4.76 13.59
C GLU A 182 -17.40 4.20 14.92
N GLY A 183 -16.13 3.75 14.96
CA GLY A 183 -15.54 3.18 16.17
C GLY A 183 -15.87 1.71 16.46
N ALA A 184 -16.45 0.97 15.50
CA ALA A 184 -16.66 -0.46 15.65
C ALA A 184 -15.33 -1.21 15.91
N PRO A 185 -15.25 -2.07 16.95
CA PRO A 185 -13.98 -2.69 17.37
C PRO A 185 -13.24 -3.43 16.23
N ALA A 186 -13.97 -4.11 15.35
CA ALA A 186 -13.37 -4.82 14.21
C ALA A 186 -12.73 -3.85 13.19
N LEU A 187 -13.36 -2.71 12.91
CA LEU A 187 -12.82 -1.69 12.00
C LEU A 187 -11.64 -0.95 12.63
N VAL A 188 -11.72 -0.64 13.92
CA VAL A 188 -10.62 -0.02 14.67
C VAL A 188 -9.39 -0.94 14.66
N LYS A 189 -9.55 -2.24 14.90
CA LYS A 189 -8.46 -3.22 14.80
C LYS A 189 -7.86 -3.28 13.40
N LEU A 190 -8.69 -3.29 12.35
CA LEU A 190 -8.20 -3.29 10.97
C LEU A 190 -7.38 -2.03 10.68
N ILE A 191 -7.90 -0.86 10.99
CA ILE A 191 -7.20 0.41 10.79
C ILE A 191 -5.89 0.44 11.58
N ALA A 192 -5.89 0.03 12.84
CA ALA A 192 -4.68 -0.02 13.67
C ALA A 192 -3.62 -0.97 13.07
N ALA A 193 -4.02 -2.15 12.62
CA ALA A 193 -3.12 -3.12 11.99
C ALA A 193 -2.50 -2.59 10.67
N LEU A 194 -3.30 -1.93 9.84
CA LEU A 194 -2.80 -1.28 8.63
C LEU A 194 -1.92 -0.07 8.96
N THR A 195 -2.32 0.76 9.95
CA THR A 195 -1.55 1.96 10.38
C THR A 195 -0.16 1.59 10.88
N SER A 196 -0.02 0.49 11.62
CA SER A 196 1.28 0.07 12.15
C SER A 196 2.33 -0.18 11.04
N ARG A 197 1.90 -0.62 9.86
CA ARG A 197 2.77 -0.89 8.70
C ARG A 197 2.84 0.28 7.73
N PHE A 198 1.69 0.81 7.32
CA PHE A 198 1.63 1.98 6.43
C PHE A 198 2.33 3.20 7.05
N GLY A 199 2.21 3.38 8.38
CA GLY A 199 2.85 4.45 9.13
C GLY A 199 4.38 4.46 9.03
N ILE A 200 5.03 3.31 8.83
CA ILE A 200 6.47 3.24 8.58
C ILE A 200 6.79 3.96 7.26
N MET A 201 6.12 3.62 6.18
CA MET A 201 6.33 4.22 4.86
C MET A 201 5.93 5.70 4.81
N VAL A 202 4.87 6.09 5.55
CA VAL A 202 4.49 7.50 5.72
C VAL A 202 5.55 8.27 6.50
N SER A 203 6.18 7.64 7.51
CA SER A 203 7.31 8.23 8.25
C SER A 203 8.53 8.46 7.36
N GLU A 204 8.86 7.50 6.51
CA GLU A 204 9.93 7.62 5.51
C GLU A 204 9.64 8.76 4.52
N LYS A 205 8.40 8.86 4.04
CA LYS A 205 7.96 9.98 3.20
C LYS A 205 8.09 11.32 3.92
N ALA A 206 7.66 11.40 5.17
CA ALA A 206 7.74 12.63 5.98
C ALA A 206 9.20 13.04 6.21
N ALA A 207 10.08 12.08 6.53
CA ALA A 207 11.52 12.33 6.68
C ALA A 207 12.13 12.83 5.39
N ALA A 208 11.82 12.22 4.24
CA ALA A 208 12.28 12.67 2.94
C ALA A 208 11.87 14.12 2.66
N GLN A 209 10.62 14.47 2.92
CA GLN A 209 10.09 15.82 2.71
C GLN A 209 10.67 16.87 3.69
N ALA A 210 11.23 16.42 4.82
CA ALA A 210 11.89 17.30 5.80
C ALA A 210 13.32 17.68 5.44
N ILE A 211 13.95 16.99 4.49
CA ILE A 211 15.31 17.33 4.04
C ILE A 211 15.30 18.71 3.36
N PRO A 212 16.11 19.69 3.84
CA PRO A 212 16.22 21.00 3.23
C PRO A 212 16.61 20.90 1.74
N LEU A 213 16.17 21.82 0.92
CA LEU A 213 16.48 21.93 -0.52
C LEU A 213 15.67 21.02 -1.46
N ILE A 214 14.77 20.17 -0.97
CA ILE A 214 13.95 19.31 -1.84
C ILE A 214 12.92 20.13 -2.65
N GLY A 215 12.30 21.15 -2.03
CA GLY A 215 11.34 22.04 -2.68
C GLY A 215 10.15 21.30 -3.35
N ALA A 216 9.40 22.02 -4.17
CA ALA A 216 8.21 21.47 -4.84
C ALA A 216 8.52 20.32 -5.83
N ALA A 217 9.62 20.43 -6.58
CA ALA A 217 10.04 19.41 -7.55
C ALA A 217 10.42 18.10 -6.84
N GLY A 218 11.15 18.19 -5.73
CA GLY A 218 11.52 17.02 -4.93
C GLY A 218 10.28 16.38 -4.25
N GLY A 219 9.36 17.18 -3.74
CA GLY A 219 8.08 16.68 -3.19
C GLY A 219 7.26 15.91 -4.22
N ALA A 220 7.17 16.42 -5.46
CA ALA A 220 6.51 15.73 -6.56
C ALA A 220 7.19 14.37 -6.88
N LEU A 221 8.50 14.33 -6.84
CA LEU A 221 9.29 13.13 -7.13
C LEU A 221 9.16 12.08 -6.01
N ILE A 222 9.19 12.51 -4.75
CA ILE A 222 8.90 11.63 -3.59
C ILE A 222 7.50 11.03 -3.72
N ASN A 223 6.50 11.83 -4.08
CA ASN A 223 5.14 11.33 -4.30
C ASN A 223 5.05 10.33 -5.46
N LYS A 224 5.80 10.57 -6.53
CA LYS A 224 5.89 9.62 -7.64
C LYS A 224 6.45 8.27 -7.18
N ILE A 225 7.56 8.27 -6.43
CA ILE A 225 8.15 7.03 -5.89
C ILE A 225 7.16 6.33 -4.94
N PHE A 226 6.45 7.10 -4.13
CA PHE A 226 5.47 6.58 -3.18
C PHE A 226 4.32 5.86 -3.90
N ILE A 227 3.73 6.44 -4.94
CA ILE A 227 2.67 5.78 -5.69
C ILE A 227 3.19 4.61 -6.53
N ASP A 228 4.38 4.72 -7.13
CA ASP A 228 5.02 3.63 -7.87
C ASP A 228 5.25 2.41 -6.97
N HIS A 229 5.64 2.64 -5.71
CA HIS A 229 5.80 1.58 -4.72
C HIS A 229 4.48 0.82 -4.50
N PHE A 230 3.39 1.52 -4.19
CA PHE A 230 2.10 0.86 -3.94
C PHE A 230 1.47 0.25 -5.19
N GLN A 231 1.71 0.79 -6.38
CA GLN A 231 1.31 0.14 -7.63
C GLN A 231 2.06 -1.17 -7.87
N ASN A 232 3.36 -1.21 -7.57
CA ASN A 232 4.15 -2.43 -7.65
C ASN A 232 3.67 -3.48 -6.63
N MET A 233 3.45 -3.06 -5.37
CA MET A 233 2.88 -3.95 -4.35
C MET A 233 1.51 -4.49 -4.78
N ALA A 234 0.63 -3.65 -5.31
CA ALA A 234 -0.68 -4.05 -5.83
C ALA A 234 -0.55 -5.07 -6.96
N ARG A 235 0.30 -4.81 -7.95
CA ARG A 235 0.51 -5.74 -9.08
C ARG A 235 0.98 -7.10 -8.59
N GLY A 236 2.04 -7.14 -7.79
CA GLY A 236 2.54 -8.39 -7.23
C GLY A 236 1.47 -9.13 -6.40
N HIS A 237 0.77 -8.41 -5.54
CA HIS A 237 -0.29 -8.96 -4.70
C HIS A 237 -1.45 -9.56 -5.52
N PHE A 238 -1.97 -8.84 -6.51
CA PHE A 238 -3.14 -9.31 -7.28
C PHE A 238 -2.77 -10.36 -8.33
N ILE A 239 -1.54 -10.38 -8.85
CA ILE A 239 -1.04 -11.54 -9.62
C ILE A 239 -1.05 -12.79 -8.76
N ILE A 240 -0.50 -12.75 -7.54
CA ILE A 240 -0.53 -13.92 -6.62
C ILE A 240 -1.97 -14.33 -6.33
N ARG A 241 -2.87 -13.40 -6.02
CA ARG A 241 -4.28 -13.70 -5.77
C ARG A 241 -4.97 -14.30 -6.99
N ARG A 242 -4.64 -13.86 -8.21
CA ARG A 242 -5.12 -14.49 -9.44
C ARG A 242 -4.64 -15.93 -9.55
N LEU A 243 -3.37 -16.19 -9.31
CA LEU A 243 -2.81 -17.53 -9.32
C LEU A 243 -3.42 -18.43 -8.23
N GLU A 244 -3.64 -17.90 -7.03
CA GLU A 244 -4.33 -18.60 -5.93
C GLU A 244 -5.81 -18.93 -6.23
N ARG A 245 -6.44 -18.27 -7.20
CA ARG A 245 -7.78 -18.65 -7.71
C ARG A 245 -7.73 -19.77 -8.75
N CYS A 246 -6.60 -19.93 -9.44
CA CYS A 246 -6.42 -20.96 -10.47
C CYS A 246 -5.75 -22.22 -9.92
N TYR A 247 -4.94 -22.09 -8.87
CA TYR A 247 -4.14 -23.15 -8.28
C TYR A 247 -4.32 -23.20 -6.77
N ASP A 248 -3.83 -24.27 -6.16
CA ASP A 248 -3.79 -24.39 -4.70
C ASP A 248 -2.85 -23.34 -4.08
N LYS A 249 -3.30 -22.71 -2.97
CA LYS A 249 -2.57 -21.62 -2.30
C LYS A 249 -1.21 -22.05 -1.76
N ASP A 250 -1.14 -23.27 -1.22
CA ASP A 250 0.11 -23.82 -0.68
C ASP A 250 1.09 -24.14 -1.80
N LEU A 251 0.60 -24.60 -2.96
CA LEU A 251 1.42 -24.80 -4.16
C LEU A 251 2.00 -23.46 -4.65
N ILE A 252 1.20 -22.39 -4.75
CA ILE A 252 1.69 -21.06 -5.16
C ILE A 252 2.75 -20.55 -4.19
N ARG A 253 2.52 -20.69 -2.88
CA ARG A 253 3.49 -20.29 -1.86
C ARG A 253 4.81 -21.07 -2.01
N GLN A 254 4.74 -22.39 -2.12
CA GLN A 254 5.94 -23.22 -2.28
C GLN A 254 6.73 -22.88 -3.54
N GLU A 255 6.06 -22.67 -4.67
CA GLU A 255 6.74 -22.27 -5.91
C GLU A 255 7.32 -20.84 -5.81
N TYR A 256 6.63 -19.92 -5.17
CA TYR A 256 7.15 -18.57 -4.90
C TYR A 256 8.43 -18.61 -4.06
N GLU A 257 8.49 -19.45 -3.01
CA GLU A 257 9.66 -19.59 -2.14
C GLU A 257 10.87 -20.20 -2.89
N LYS A 258 10.65 -21.09 -3.86
CA LYS A 258 11.71 -21.72 -4.69
C LYS A 258 12.31 -20.78 -5.75
N LEU A 259 11.61 -19.71 -6.13
CA LEU A 259 12.10 -18.80 -7.16
C LEU A 259 13.27 -17.97 -6.63
N ASP A 260 14.43 -18.04 -7.28
CA ASP A 260 15.54 -17.10 -7.11
C ASP A 260 15.28 -15.82 -7.92
N ILE A 261 15.58 -14.64 -7.31
CA ILE A 261 15.44 -13.33 -7.96
C ILE A 261 16.81 -12.68 -8.05
#